data_4cffa729ce675ecc14413a257802ddda
#
_entry.id   4cffa729ce675ecc14413a257802ddda
#
_cell.length_a   1.000
_cell.length_b   1.000
_cell.length_c   1.000
_cell.angle_alpha   90.00
_cell.angle_beta   90.00
_cell.angle_gamma   90.00
#
_symmetry.space_group_name_H-M   'P 1'
#
loop_
_entity.id
_entity.type
_entity.pdbx_description
1 polymer ?
#
loop_
_entity_poly.entity_id
_entity_poly.type
_entity_poly.pdbx_seq_one_letter_code
_entity_poly.pdbx_strand_id
1 'polypeptide(L)'
;ITKNDIILSREEGYNIIASSILPHKISRMVINMLEQKQDKTEIADIINNSVYYKFIAAAVFDNKYTEEQMLALMDILGYLASGICLSDNKRAVIFTDKESVETNTGGSGKSLLANSFKYFLPIGTVDGRTFDPLNRFKFQNLSGTEKIIILEDVGKHFNLSMLYPSITEKLTIEQKNVRSLQIPSEFGYKFLITANTLELSNDASDLRRRLIVEFSNHYNKNYTPRDEFGIDLF
;
A
#
# COMPACT_ATOMS: atom_id res chain seq x y z
N ILE A 1 -18.46 -13.40 -1.08
CA ILE A 1 -17.79 -14.47 -1.82
C ILE A 1 -17.76 -15.67 -0.89
N THR A 2 -18.41 -16.77 -1.24
CA THR A 2 -18.32 -18.01 -0.47
C THR A 2 -16.96 -18.65 -0.71
N LYS A 3 -16.50 -19.56 0.18
CA LYS A 3 -15.25 -20.31 -0.02
C LYS A 3 -15.14 -20.98 -1.41
N ASN A 4 -16.25 -21.23 -2.06
CA ASN A 4 -16.32 -21.85 -3.38
C ASN A 4 -16.15 -20.84 -4.52
N ASP A 5 -16.40 -19.53 -4.28
CA ASP A 5 -16.28 -18.49 -5.31
C ASP A 5 -14.83 -18.03 -5.50
N ILE A 6 -13.91 -18.47 -4.65
CA ILE A 6 -12.50 -18.04 -4.65
C ILE A 6 -11.58 -19.10 -5.29
N ILE A 7 -12.13 -20.14 -5.88
CA ILE A 7 -11.37 -21.00 -6.78
C ILE A 7 -11.28 -20.32 -8.16
N LEU A 8 -11.02 -19.01 -8.16
CA LEU A 8 -10.54 -18.33 -9.34
C LEU A 8 -9.09 -18.75 -9.54
N SER A 9 -8.92 -19.65 -10.51
CA SER A 9 -7.65 -19.99 -11.15
C SER A 9 -6.62 -20.77 -10.35
N ARG A 10 -6.97 -21.93 -9.87
CA ARG A 10 -5.97 -22.99 -9.70
C ARG A 10 -5.16 -23.26 -11.00
N GLU A 11 -5.73 -22.88 -12.14
CA GLU A 11 -5.13 -23.05 -13.47
C GLU A 11 -4.02 -22.06 -13.78
N GLU A 12 -3.95 -20.91 -13.07
CA GLU A 12 -2.92 -19.90 -13.28
C GLU A 12 -1.81 -19.87 -12.19
N GLY A 13 -1.81 -20.83 -11.28
CA GLY A 13 -0.70 -21.00 -10.32
C GLY A 13 -0.69 -20.01 -9.14
N TYR A 14 -1.76 -19.27 -8.89
CA TYR A 14 -1.87 -18.38 -7.73
C TYR A 14 -2.32 -19.14 -6.48
N ASN A 15 -1.45 -19.24 -5.50
CA ASN A 15 -1.79 -19.76 -4.17
C ASN A 15 -2.42 -18.65 -3.32
N ILE A 16 -3.74 -18.61 -3.25
CA ILE A 16 -4.46 -17.74 -2.32
C ILE A 16 -4.50 -18.43 -0.96
N ILE A 17 -3.83 -17.87 0.03
CA ILE A 17 -3.88 -18.34 1.40
C ILE A 17 -5.25 -17.97 1.97
N ALA A 18 -5.99 -18.95 2.52
CA ALA A 18 -7.35 -18.76 3.05
C ALA A 18 -7.44 -17.63 4.10
N SER A 19 -6.36 -17.39 4.86
CA SER A 19 -6.27 -16.29 5.84
C SER A 19 -6.16 -14.89 5.21
N SER A 20 -5.87 -14.81 3.91
CA SER A 20 -5.81 -13.51 3.17
C SER A 20 -7.15 -13.14 2.55
N ILE A 21 -8.18 -13.98 2.71
CA ILE A 21 -9.51 -13.72 2.21
C ILE A 21 -10.26 -12.87 3.21
N LEU A 22 -10.38 -11.59 2.93
CA LEU A 22 -11.23 -10.71 3.71
C LEU A 22 -12.70 -10.92 3.31
N PRO A 23 -13.65 -10.82 4.27
CA PRO A 23 -15.07 -11.08 4.02
C PRO A 23 -15.76 -9.92 3.27
N HIS A 24 -15.12 -9.38 2.22
CA HIS A 24 -15.70 -8.30 1.42
C HIS A 24 -16.44 -8.84 0.20
N LYS A 25 -17.60 -8.27 -0.03
CA LYS A 25 -18.34 -8.47 -1.27
C LYS A 25 -17.67 -7.61 -2.37
N ILE A 26 -16.76 -8.18 -3.12
CA ILE A 26 -16.45 -7.62 -4.44
C ILE A 26 -17.76 -7.64 -5.22
N SER A 27 -18.11 -6.54 -5.85
CA SER A 27 -19.35 -6.48 -6.62
C SER A 27 -19.38 -7.67 -7.59
N ARG A 28 -20.37 -8.54 -7.44
CA ARG A 28 -20.56 -9.71 -8.32
C ARG A 28 -20.61 -9.31 -9.79
N MET A 29 -21.02 -8.08 -10.04
CA MET A 29 -21.02 -7.45 -11.35
C MET A 29 -19.60 -7.34 -11.95
N VAL A 30 -18.62 -6.86 -11.18
CA VAL A 30 -17.22 -6.73 -11.66
C VAL A 30 -16.61 -8.11 -11.94
N ILE A 31 -16.88 -9.09 -11.09
CA ILE A 31 -16.40 -10.47 -11.31
C ILE A 31 -17.02 -11.05 -12.59
N ASN A 32 -18.33 -10.93 -12.75
CA ASN A 32 -19.02 -11.43 -13.95
C ASN A 32 -18.50 -10.75 -15.24
N MET A 33 -18.19 -9.46 -15.19
CA MET A 33 -17.63 -8.73 -16.34
C MET A 33 -16.21 -9.24 -16.69
N LEU A 34 -15.38 -9.52 -15.69
CA LEU A 34 -14.05 -10.10 -15.88
C LEU A 34 -14.12 -11.53 -16.41
N GLU A 35 -15.05 -12.35 -15.89
CA GLU A 35 -15.25 -13.75 -16.31
C GLU A 35 -15.83 -13.85 -17.75
N GLN A 36 -16.70 -12.90 -18.13
CA GLN A 36 -17.34 -12.89 -19.45
C GLN A 36 -16.46 -12.31 -20.55
N LYS A 37 -15.18 -11.93 -20.25
CA LYS A 37 -14.28 -11.28 -21.21
C LYS A 37 -14.94 -10.08 -21.93
N GLN A 38 -15.75 -9.33 -21.20
CA GLN A 38 -16.39 -8.13 -21.73
C GLN A 38 -15.36 -7.11 -22.21
N ASP A 39 -15.79 -6.22 -23.09
CA ASP A 39 -14.92 -5.25 -23.73
C ASP A 39 -14.07 -4.50 -22.68
N LYS A 40 -12.76 -4.50 -22.89
CA LYS A 40 -11.82 -3.82 -22.02
C LYS A 40 -12.14 -2.34 -21.83
N THR A 41 -12.77 -1.72 -22.82
CA THR A 41 -13.25 -0.33 -22.79
C THR A 41 -14.34 -0.12 -21.74
N GLU A 42 -15.33 -1.01 -21.67
CA GLU A 42 -16.41 -0.91 -20.69
C GLU A 42 -15.90 -1.09 -19.25
N ILE A 43 -14.96 -2.01 -19.04
CA ILE A 43 -14.31 -2.20 -17.74
C ILE A 43 -13.50 -0.97 -17.35
N ALA A 44 -12.73 -0.40 -18.29
CA ALA A 44 -11.96 0.81 -18.06
C ALA A 44 -12.86 1.99 -17.69
N ASP A 45 -13.99 2.17 -18.34
CA ASP A 45 -14.95 3.22 -18.03
C ASP A 45 -15.54 3.09 -16.63
N ILE A 46 -15.84 1.88 -16.18
CA ILE A 46 -16.32 1.62 -14.81
C ILE A 46 -15.23 1.97 -13.78
N ILE A 47 -13.99 1.55 -14.04
CA ILE A 47 -12.87 1.84 -13.15
C ILE A 47 -12.62 3.35 -13.07
N ASN A 48 -12.51 4.01 -14.20
CA ASN A 48 -12.23 5.45 -14.30
C ASN A 48 -13.33 6.30 -13.68
N ASN A 49 -14.57 5.82 -13.68
CA ASN A 49 -15.70 6.50 -13.04
C ASN A 49 -15.86 6.16 -11.56
N SER A 50 -15.09 5.21 -11.03
CA SER A 50 -15.16 4.87 -9.61
C SER A 50 -14.67 6.04 -8.74
N VAL A 51 -15.29 6.21 -7.58
CA VAL A 51 -14.87 7.21 -6.59
C VAL A 51 -13.42 6.97 -6.14
N TYR A 52 -13.02 5.71 -6.02
CA TYR A 52 -11.66 5.35 -5.64
C TYR A 52 -10.62 5.84 -6.66
N TYR A 53 -10.88 5.63 -7.95
CA TYR A 53 -9.97 6.10 -9.01
C TYR A 53 -9.88 7.64 -9.03
N LYS A 54 -11.04 8.33 -8.92
CA LYS A 54 -11.10 9.80 -8.86
C LYS A 54 -10.34 10.33 -7.65
N PHE A 55 -10.51 9.70 -6.48
CA PHE A 55 -9.74 10.05 -5.28
C PHE A 55 -8.23 9.92 -5.50
N ILE A 56 -7.76 8.80 -6.08
CA ILE A 56 -6.33 8.60 -6.36
C ILE A 56 -5.80 9.65 -7.34
N ALA A 57 -6.55 9.92 -8.42
CA ALA A 57 -6.18 10.93 -9.42
C ALA A 57 -6.04 12.33 -8.81
N ALA A 58 -6.97 12.70 -7.93
CA ALA A 58 -6.93 13.97 -7.20
C ALA A 58 -5.78 14.01 -6.19
N ALA A 59 -5.68 13.00 -5.33
CA ALA A 59 -4.71 12.97 -4.23
C ALA A 59 -3.25 12.99 -4.73
N VAL A 60 -2.94 12.26 -5.80
CA VAL A 60 -1.58 12.12 -6.29
C VAL A 60 -1.25 13.18 -7.34
N PHE A 61 -2.17 13.46 -8.26
CA PHE A 61 -1.88 14.24 -9.45
C PHE A 61 -2.60 15.60 -9.52
N ASP A 62 -3.44 15.93 -8.55
CA ASP A 62 -4.34 17.10 -8.64
C ASP A 62 -5.18 17.09 -9.94
N ASN A 63 -5.62 15.90 -10.33
CA ASN A 63 -6.35 15.63 -11.58
C ASN A 63 -5.59 16.02 -12.87
N LYS A 64 -4.26 16.19 -12.81
CA LYS A 64 -3.40 16.55 -13.95
C LYS A 64 -2.34 15.47 -14.17
N TYR A 65 -2.62 14.50 -15.02
CA TYR A 65 -1.74 13.36 -15.27
C TYR A 65 -1.78 12.90 -16.73
N THR A 66 -0.71 12.24 -17.15
CA THR A 66 -0.69 11.47 -18.40
C THR A 66 -1.13 10.02 -18.11
N GLU A 67 -1.52 9.29 -19.17
CA GLU A 67 -1.87 7.88 -19.05
C GLU A 67 -0.71 7.05 -18.46
N GLU A 68 0.52 7.32 -18.89
CA GLU A 68 1.70 6.62 -18.37
C GLU A 68 1.92 6.87 -16.87
N GLN A 69 1.67 8.09 -16.38
CA GLN A 69 1.77 8.40 -14.96
C GLN A 69 0.73 7.63 -14.13
N MET A 70 -0.49 7.54 -14.63
CA MET A 70 -1.54 6.78 -13.94
C MET A 70 -1.23 5.28 -13.99
N LEU A 71 -0.78 4.74 -15.11
CA LEU A 71 -0.37 3.34 -15.21
C LEU A 71 0.77 3.01 -14.24
N ALA A 72 1.79 3.86 -14.17
CA ALA A 72 2.89 3.69 -13.22
C ALA A 72 2.41 3.68 -11.76
N LEU A 73 1.45 4.55 -11.41
CA LEU A 73 0.84 4.53 -10.09
C LEU A 73 0.05 3.24 -9.85
N MET A 74 -0.75 2.80 -10.82
CA MET A 74 -1.51 1.55 -10.72
C MET A 74 -0.59 0.34 -10.57
N ASP A 75 0.57 0.31 -11.22
CA ASP A 75 1.58 -0.73 -11.06
C ASP A 75 2.14 -0.75 -9.63
N ILE A 76 2.40 0.42 -9.03
CA ILE A 76 2.86 0.51 -7.64
C ILE A 76 1.76 0.01 -6.67
N LEU A 77 0.52 0.42 -6.87
CA LEU A 77 -0.60 -0.03 -6.04
C LEU A 77 -0.87 -1.53 -6.23
N GLY A 78 -0.78 -2.02 -7.47
CA GLY A 78 -0.84 -3.43 -7.81
C GLY A 78 0.28 -4.24 -7.17
N TYR A 79 1.50 -3.71 -7.14
CA TYR A 79 2.62 -4.31 -6.42
C TYR A 79 2.29 -4.46 -4.93
N LEU A 80 1.74 -3.44 -4.27
CA LEU A 80 1.31 -3.53 -2.87
C LEU A 80 0.19 -4.56 -2.68
N ALA A 81 -0.79 -4.57 -3.57
CA ALA A 81 -1.94 -5.47 -3.50
C ALA A 81 -1.59 -6.92 -3.87
N SER A 82 -0.50 -7.16 -4.60
CA SER A 82 -0.11 -8.51 -5.00
C SER A 82 0.42 -9.31 -3.79
N GLY A 83 -0.02 -10.55 -3.65
CA GLY A 83 0.54 -11.50 -2.68
C GLY A 83 1.88 -12.10 -3.12
N ILE A 84 2.42 -11.67 -4.28
CA ILE A 84 3.63 -12.22 -4.88
C ILE A 84 4.82 -11.36 -4.48
N CYS A 85 5.90 -12.00 -4.06
CA CYS A 85 7.19 -11.37 -3.86
C CYS A 85 8.20 -12.02 -4.79
N LEU A 86 8.54 -11.33 -5.87
CA LEU A 86 9.63 -11.75 -6.74
C LEU A 86 10.96 -11.49 -6.01
N SER A 87 11.85 -12.48 -5.99
CA SER A 87 13.10 -12.46 -5.24
C SER A 87 13.94 -11.19 -5.46
N ASP A 88 13.90 -10.67 -6.68
CA ASP A 88 14.79 -9.58 -7.11
C ASP A 88 14.16 -8.19 -7.04
N ASN A 89 12.90 -8.07 -6.63
CA ASN A 89 12.14 -6.81 -6.69
C ASN A 89 11.46 -6.45 -5.36
N LYS A 90 12.18 -6.62 -4.26
CA LYS A 90 11.69 -6.30 -2.92
C LYS A 90 11.93 -4.82 -2.61
N ARG A 91 10.86 -4.04 -2.60
CA ARG A 91 10.92 -2.59 -2.38
C ARG A 91 9.91 -2.15 -1.32
N ALA A 92 10.29 -1.14 -0.55
CA ALA A 92 9.33 -0.38 0.23
C ALA A 92 8.65 0.66 -0.68
N VAL A 93 7.35 0.84 -0.50
CA VAL A 93 6.62 1.96 -1.12
C VAL A 93 6.55 3.10 -0.13
N ILE A 94 6.83 4.30 -0.58
CA ILE A 94 6.85 5.51 0.25
C ILE A 94 5.81 6.48 -0.29
N PHE A 95 4.86 6.86 0.56
CA PHE A 95 3.90 7.92 0.30
C PHE A 95 4.37 9.18 1.02
N THR A 96 4.69 10.22 0.26
CA THR A 96 5.16 11.50 0.79
C THR A 96 4.44 12.67 0.12
N ASP A 97 4.48 13.86 0.71
CA ASP A 97 3.96 15.06 0.08
C ASP A 97 5.00 15.65 -0.89
N LYS A 98 4.56 16.33 -1.93
CA LYS A 98 5.45 17.08 -2.81
C LYS A 98 6.15 18.19 -2.04
N GLU A 99 7.46 18.36 -2.25
CA GLU A 99 8.28 19.36 -1.54
C GLU A 99 7.84 20.81 -1.76
N SER A 100 7.12 21.11 -2.85
CA SER A 100 6.70 22.46 -3.21
C SER A 100 5.61 23.07 -2.32
N VAL A 101 5.14 22.35 -1.32
CA VAL A 101 4.07 22.83 -0.43
C VAL A 101 4.70 23.44 0.82
N GLU A 102 4.80 24.76 0.86
CA GLU A 102 5.36 25.54 1.98
C GLU A 102 4.67 25.29 3.33
N THR A 103 3.58 24.56 3.33
CA THR A 103 2.82 24.18 4.53
C THR A 103 2.44 22.71 4.51
N ASN A 104 3.39 21.82 4.76
CA ASN A 104 3.10 20.39 5.00
C ASN A 104 2.26 20.22 6.27
N THR A 105 0.98 20.52 6.17
CA THR A 105 0.04 20.48 7.29
C THR A 105 -0.64 19.12 7.46
N GLY A 106 -0.30 18.13 6.62
CA GLY A 106 -0.98 16.84 6.56
C GLY A 106 -2.36 16.93 5.89
N GLY A 107 -3.03 15.79 5.74
CA GLY A 107 -4.39 15.75 5.15
C GLY A 107 -4.42 15.51 3.63
N SER A 108 -3.28 15.25 2.97
CA SER A 108 -3.19 15.01 1.52
C SER A 108 -3.80 13.68 1.05
N GLY A 109 -4.30 12.82 1.97
CA GLY A 109 -4.92 11.54 1.63
C GLY A 109 -3.99 10.33 1.71
N LYS A 110 -2.70 10.48 2.07
CA LYS A 110 -1.72 9.37 2.21
C LYS A 110 -2.21 8.24 3.09
N SER A 111 -2.55 8.57 4.35
CA SER A 111 -3.02 7.55 5.31
C SER A 111 -4.37 6.95 4.88
N LEU A 112 -5.21 7.73 4.22
CA LEU A 112 -6.47 7.24 3.69
C LEU A 112 -6.24 6.19 2.61
N LEU A 113 -5.36 6.47 1.64
CA LEU A 113 -4.98 5.48 0.61
C LEU A 113 -4.27 4.27 1.21
N ALA A 114 -3.32 4.49 2.14
CA ALA A 114 -2.61 3.40 2.79
C ALA A 114 -3.57 2.46 3.54
N ASN A 115 -4.50 3.02 4.30
CA ASN A 115 -5.47 2.24 5.06
C ASN A 115 -6.57 1.59 4.19
N SER A 116 -6.76 2.02 2.94
CA SER A 116 -7.72 1.38 2.03
C SER A 116 -7.39 -0.09 1.75
N PHE A 117 -6.11 -0.45 1.82
CA PHE A 117 -5.68 -1.84 1.60
C PHE A 117 -6.25 -2.84 2.60
N LYS A 118 -6.69 -2.39 3.79
CA LYS A 118 -7.34 -3.26 4.79
C LYS A 118 -8.59 -3.97 4.26
N TYR A 119 -9.21 -3.43 3.22
CA TYR A 119 -10.39 -4.01 2.58
C TYR A 119 -10.06 -5.17 1.63
N PHE A 120 -8.81 -5.35 1.27
CA PHE A 120 -8.37 -6.40 0.35
C PHE A 120 -7.39 -7.37 1.00
N LEU A 121 -6.54 -6.91 1.93
CA LEU A 121 -5.43 -7.66 2.49
C LEU A 121 -5.31 -7.46 4.00
N PRO A 122 -4.76 -8.45 4.72
CA PRO A 122 -4.30 -8.23 6.09
C PRO A 122 -3.19 -7.17 6.10
N ILE A 123 -3.41 -6.09 6.85
CA ILE A 123 -2.41 -5.06 7.07
C ILE A 123 -2.02 -5.00 8.55
N GLY A 124 -0.78 -4.60 8.81
CA GLY A 124 -0.30 -4.27 10.15
C GLY A 124 0.22 -2.83 10.18
N THR A 125 -0.14 -2.07 11.19
CA THR A 125 0.30 -0.69 11.33
C THR A 125 1.29 -0.56 12.49
N VAL A 126 2.37 0.16 12.23
CA VAL A 126 3.41 0.51 13.20
C VAL A 126 3.52 2.03 13.22
N ASP A 127 3.49 2.62 14.41
CA ASP A 127 3.67 4.06 14.57
C ASP A 127 5.11 4.46 14.16
N GLY A 128 5.22 5.17 13.05
CA GLY A 128 6.49 5.59 12.49
C GLY A 128 7.15 6.72 13.28
N ARG A 129 6.39 7.51 14.06
CA ARG A 129 6.95 8.60 14.88
C ARG A 129 7.79 8.08 16.03
N THR A 130 7.38 6.96 16.60
CA THR A 130 8.05 6.31 17.74
C THR A 130 8.86 5.10 17.33
N PHE A 131 8.94 4.81 16.03
CA PHE A 131 9.66 3.66 15.52
C PHE A 131 11.17 3.77 15.77
N ASP A 132 11.68 2.88 16.62
CA ASP A 132 13.10 2.72 16.84
C ASP A 132 13.59 1.45 16.13
N PRO A 133 14.36 1.57 15.04
CA PRO A 133 14.86 0.43 14.29
C PRO A 133 15.82 -0.47 15.10
N LEU A 134 16.40 0.02 16.19
CA LEU A 134 17.27 -0.75 17.08
C LEU A 134 16.48 -1.52 18.15
N ASN A 135 15.23 -1.16 18.37
CA ASN A 135 14.39 -1.87 19.34
C ASN A 135 14.03 -3.26 18.80
N ARG A 136 14.40 -4.30 19.57
CA ARG A 136 14.05 -5.68 19.21
C ARG A 136 12.55 -5.95 19.12
N PHE A 137 11.73 -5.20 19.86
CA PHE A 137 10.26 -5.32 19.91
C PHE A 137 9.55 -4.40 18.91
N LYS A 138 10.26 -3.78 17.97
CA LYS A 138 9.71 -2.80 17.02
C LYS A 138 8.52 -3.29 16.20
N PHE A 139 8.38 -4.60 16.03
CA PHE A 139 7.28 -5.24 15.31
C PHE A 139 6.39 -6.10 16.21
N GLN A 140 6.43 -5.92 17.53
CA GLN A 140 5.71 -6.78 18.49
C GLN A 140 4.19 -6.83 18.31
N ASN A 141 3.61 -5.80 17.67
CA ASN A 141 2.16 -5.70 17.42
C ASN A 141 1.72 -6.45 16.16
N LEU A 142 2.66 -6.98 15.37
CA LEU A 142 2.35 -7.74 14.18
C LEU A 142 2.07 -9.21 14.53
N SER A 143 1.17 -9.84 13.77
CA SER A 143 0.81 -11.25 13.92
C SER A 143 1.66 -12.19 13.05
N GLY A 144 2.29 -11.64 12.02
CA GLY A 144 3.06 -12.38 11.03
C GLY A 144 2.24 -12.87 9.83
N THR A 145 0.98 -12.49 9.76
CA THR A 145 0.10 -12.82 8.61
C THR A 145 -0.13 -11.63 7.68
N GLU A 146 0.38 -10.47 8.06
CA GLU A 146 0.22 -9.23 7.32
C GLU A 146 0.87 -9.33 5.92
N LYS A 147 0.17 -8.80 4.93
CA LYS A 147 0.68 -8.64 3.57
C LYS A 147 1.23 -7.26 3.32
N ILE A 148 0.74 -6.26 4.04
CA ILE A 148 1.30 -4.91 4.03
C ILE A 148 1.58 -4.50 5.48
N ILE A 149 2.80 -4.02 5.71
CA ILE A 149 3.24 -3.45 6.98
C ILE A 149 3.38 -1.95 6.76
N ILE A 150 2.50 -1.18 7.39
CA ILE A 150 2.46 0.27 7.26
C ILE A 150 3.27 0.88 8.40
N LEU A 151 4.36 1.61 8.09
CA LEU A 151 5.00 2.52 9.03
C LEU A 151 4.36 3.88 8.83
N GLU A 152 3.51 4.29 9.79
CA GLU A 152 2.69 5.48 9.65
C GLU A 152 3.40 6.71 10.22
N ASP A 153 3.48 7.77 9.39
CA ASP A 153 3.96 9.10 9.75
C ASP A 153 5.40 9.11 10.30
N VAL A 154 6.32 8.49 9.56
CA VAL A 154 7.73 8.51 9.94
C VAL A 154 8.30 9.94 9.91
N GLY A 155 9.28 10.19 10.79
CA GLY A 155 9.94 11.49 10.86
C GLY A 155 10.82 11.78 9.64
N LYS A 156 11.09 13.07 9.38
CA LYS A 156 11.87 13.56 8.23
C LYS A 156 13.23 12.87 8.06
N HIS A 157 13.90 12.56 9.15
CA HIS A 157 15.24 11.93 9.17
C HIS A 157 15.19 10.40 9.32
N PHE A 158 14.06 9.78 8.98
CA PHE A 158 13.93 8.33 9.05
C PHE A 158 14.91 7.66 8.08
N ASN A 159 15.76 6.78 8.62
CA ASN A 159 16.75 6.09 7.82
C ASN A 159 16.20 4.77 7.24
N LEU A 160 15.84 4.78 5.96
CA LEU A 160 15.31 3.60 5.27
C LEU A 160 16.27 2.39 5.31
N SER A 161 17.60 2.64 5.34
CA SER A 161 18.59 1.54 5.34
C SER A 161 18.45 0.60 6.53
N MET A 162 17.91 1.09 7.63
CA MET A 162 17.66 0.28 8.84
C MET A 162 16.53 -0.75 8.65
N LEU A 163 15.72 -0.61 7.60
CA LEU A 163 14.68 -1.60 7.23
C LEU A 163 15.17 -2.61 6.18
N TYR A 164 16.33 -2.42 5.56
CA TYR A 164 16.77 -3.29 4.46
C TYR A 164 16.73 -4.78 4.79
N PRO A 165 17.24 -5.24 5.95
CA PRO A 165 17.15 -6.66 6.29
C PRO A 165 15.70 -7.15 6.34
N SER A 166 14.78 -6.30 6.87
CA SER A 166 13.36 -6.64 6.92
C SER A 166 12.68 -6.61 5.55
N ILE A 167 13.14 -5.75 4.63
CA ILE A 167 12.59 -5.66 3.27
C ILE A 167 13.08 -6.83 2.40
N THR A 168 14.37 -7.16 2.48
CA THR A 168 15.01 -8.06 1.50
C THR A 168 15.21 -9.50 2.00
N GLU A 169 15.31 -9.70 3.31
CA GLU A 169 15.66 -11.00 3.87
C GLU A 169 14.49 -11.60 4.65
N LYS A 170 14.27 -11.10 5.87
CA LYS A 170 13.24 -11.62 6.76
C LYS A 170 12.71 -10.57 7.72
N LEU A 171 11.43 -10.67 8.04
CA LEU A 171 10.79 -9.94 9.13
C LEU A 171 10.96 -10.75 10.42
N THR A 172 11.53 -10.14 11.45
CA THR A 172 11.62 -10.74 12.77
C THR A 172 10.64 -10.03 13.70
N ILE A 173 9.68 -10.80 14.22
CA ILE A 173 8.70 -10.33 15.21
C ILE A 173 9.09 -10.91 16.55
N GLU A 174 9.46 -10.03 17.49
CA GLU A 174 9.75 -10.41 18.87
C GLU A 174 8.67 -9.86 19.78
N GLN A 175 8.12 -10.75 20.60
CA GLN A 175 7.13 -10.40 21.61
C GLN A 175 7.65 -10.80 22.99
N LYS A 176 7.25 -10.09 24.03
CA LYS A 176 7.70 -10.36 25.40
C LYS A 176 7.19 -11.73 25.85
N ASN A 177 8.11 -12.58 26.33
CA ASN A 177 7.81 -13.93 26.82
C ASN A 177 7.22 -14.89 25.76
N VAL A 178 7.38 -14.60 24.48
CA VAL A 178 6.95 -15.46 23.38
C VAL A 178 8.16 -15.79 22.48
N ARG A 179 8.14 -16.96 21.86
CA ARG A 179 9.17 -17.31 20.87
C ARG A 179 9.12 -16.35 19.70
N SER A 180 10.27 -15.83 19.29
CA SER A 180 10.38 -14.96 18.13
C SER A 180 9.90 -15.67 16.86
N LEU A 181 9.14 -14.95 16.05
CA LEU A 181 8.68 -15.40 14.73
C LEU A 181 9.57 -14.76 13.66
N GLN A 182 10.08 -15.59 12.75
CA GLN A 182 10.84 -15.12 11.59
C GLN A 182 10.09 -15.47 10.32
N ILE A 183 9.78 -14.46 9.51
CA ILE A 183 9.02 -14.59 8.28
C ILE A 183 9.94 -14.23 7.13
N PRO A 184 10.33 -15.19 6.29
CA PRO A 184 11.09 -14.92 5.08
C PRO A 184 10.33 -13.96 4.16
N SER A 185 11.04 -13.08 3.48
CA SER A 185 10.41 -12.08 2.59
C SER A 185 9.70 -12.70 1.38
N GLU A 186 10.00 -13.96 1.05
CA GLU A 186 9.29 -14.76 0.03
C GLU A 186 7.80 -14.98 0.34
N PHE A 187 7.40 -14.85 1.62
CA PHE A 187 5.99 -14.91 2.02
C PHE A 187 5.17 -13.71 1.57
N GLY A 188 5.81 -12.73 0.90
CA GLY A 188 5.13 -11.69 0.14
C GLY A 188 4.61 -10.52 0.95
N TYR A 189 5.05 -10.30 2.17
CA TYR A 189 4.78 -9.04 2.88
C TYR A 189 5.55 -7.88 2.24
N LYS A 190 5.00 -6.68 2.32
CA LYS A 190 5.59 -5.46 1.79
C LYS A 190 5.54 -4.33 2.79
N PHE A 191 6.48 -3.41 2.70
CA PHE A 191 6.47 -2.20 3.52
C PHE A 191 5.86 -1.04 2.75
N LEU A 192 4.91 -0.36 3.40
CA LEU A 192 4.37 0.93 3.00
C LEU A 192 4.72 1.95 4.08
N ILE A 193 5.37 3.02 3.69
CA ILE A 193 5.84 4.07 4.61
C ILE A 193 5.10 5.35 4.27
N THR A 194 4.52 6.01 5.25
CA THR A 194 3.94 7.35 5.05
C THR A 194 4.77 8.39 5.79
N ALA A 195 4.99 9.52 5.13
CA ALA A 195 5.70 10.67 5.70
C ALA A 195 5.15 11.97 5.11
N ASN A 196 5.24 13.09 5.84
CA ASN A 196 4.95 14.39 5.24
C ASN A 196 6.14 14.86 4.39
N THR A 197 7.33 14.75 4.95
CA THR A 197 8.60 14.97 4.25
C THR A 197 9.57 13.89 4.67
N LEU A 198 10.43 13.46 3.76
CA LEU A 198 11.43 12.44 4.04
C LEU A 198 12.74 12.75 3.31
N GLU A 199 13.82 12.84 4.04
CA GLU A 199 15.16 12.94 3.48
C GLU A 199 15.63 11.55 3.08
N LEU A 200 15.76 11.33 1.78
CA LEU A 200 16.16 10.04 1.22
C LEU A 200 17.57 10.14 0.62
N SER A 201 18.37 9.13 0.88
CA SER A 201 19.66 8.99 0.20
C SER A 201 19.44 8.69 -1.30
N ASN A 202 20.37 9.15 -2.13
CA ASN A 202 20.40 8.82 -3.56
C ASN A 202 21.38 7.70 -3.88
N ASP A 203 21.80 6.96 -2.88
CA ASP A 203 22.66 5.78 -3.07
C ASP A 203 21.96 4.72 -3.92
N ALA A 204 22.73 4.03 -4.75
CA ALA A 204 22.20 2.95 -5.59
C ALA A 204 21.46 1.85 -4.78
N SER A 205 21.83 1.69 -3.50
CA SER A 205 21.20 0.76 -2.57
C SER A 205 19.78 1.20 -2.21
N ASP A 206 19.58 2.49 -1.91
CA ASP A 206 18.30 3.10 -1.60
C ASP A 206 17.37 3.09 -2.82
N LEU A 207 17.89 3.53 -3.96
CA LEU A 207 17.12 3.61 -5.20
C LEU A 207 16.53 2.26 -5.62
N ARG A 208 17.27 1.16 -5.41
CA ARG A 208 16.78 -0.19 -5.72
C ARG A 208 15.69 -0.70 -4.79
N ARG A 209 15.60 -0.16 -3.57
CA ARG A 209 14.74 -0.70 -2.51
C ARG A 209 13.52 0.15 -2.20
N ARG A 210 13.26 1.18 -3.01
CA ARG A 210 12.12 2.06 -2.80
C ARG A 210 11.36 2.35 -4.07
N LEU A 211 10.07 2.62 -3.91
CA LEU A 211 9.18 3.26 -4.88
C LEU A 211 8.55 4.45 -4.17
N ILE A 212 8.55 5.61 -4.79
CA ILE A 212 8.04 6.84 -4.17
C ILE A 212 6.78 7.26 -4.91
N VAL A 213 5.73 7.59 -4.15
CA VAL A 213 4.51 8.23 -4.62
C VAL A 213 4.38 9.57 -3.90
N GLU A 214 4.47 10.64 -4.66
CA GLU A 214 4.33 12.01 -4.14
C GLU A 214 2.88 12.46 -4.26
N PHE A 215 2.30 12.84 -3.13
CA PHE A 215 0.94 13.34 -3.05
C PHE A 215 0.89 14.83 -3.33
N SER A 216 -0.12 15.24 -4.08
CA SER A 216 -0.39 16.64 -4.36
C SER A 216 -0.99 17.35 -3.13
N ASN A 217 -1.21 18.66 -3.24
CA ASN A 217 -1.92 19.44 -2.23
C ASN A 217 -3.41 19.62 -2.56
N HIS A 218 -3.98 18.74 -3.38
CA HIS A 218 -5.41 18.78 -3.71
C HIS A 218 -6.26 18.67 -2.45
N TYR A 219 -5.98 17.64 -1.64
CA TYR A 219 -6.57 17.52 -0.31
C TYR A 219 -5.64 18.14 0.74
N ASN A 220 -6.26 18.77 1.73
CA ASN A 220 -5.60 19.44 2.84
C ASN A 220 -6.59 19.59 4.00
N LYS A 221 -6.22 20.30 5.07
CA LYS A 221 -7.08 20.50 6.24
C LYS A 221 -8.41 21.21 5.95
N ASN A 222 -8.48 21.99 4.88
CA ASN A 222 -9.65 22.80 4.53
C ASN A 222 -10.51 22.18 3.43
N TYR A 223 -9.98 21.19 2.72
CA TYR A 223 -10.67 20.47 1.64
C TYR A 223 -10.29 19.00 1.66
N THR A 224 -11.24 18.18 2.01
CA THR A 224 -11.05 16.74 2.24
C THR A 224 -11.76 15.92 1.16
N PRO A 225 -11.44 14.63 0.99
CA PRO A 225 -12.20 13.75 0.11
C PRO A 225 -13.71 13.70 0.44
N ARG A 226 -14.07 13.87 1.71
CA ARG A 226 -15.48 13.93 2.12
C ARG A 226 -16.19 15.17 1.56
N ASP A 227 -15.49 16.31 1.51
CA ASP A 227 -16.05 17.53 0.94
C ASP A 227 -16.27 17.38 -0.56
N GLU A 228 -15.39 16.65 -1.24
CA GLU A 228 -15.50 16.44 -2.70
C GLU A 228 -16.55 15.40 -3.07
N PHE A 229 -16.59 14.28 -2.37
CA PHE A 229 -17.44 13.14 -2.76
C PHE A 229 -18.75 13.04 -1.95
N GLY A 230 -18.92 13.81 -0.89
CA GLY A 230 -20.09 13.77 -0.01
C GLY A 230 -20.24 12.50 0.82
N ILE A 231 -19.23 11.61 0.81
CA ILE A 231 -19.19 10.34 1.53
C ILE A 231 -17.86 10.14 2.23
N ASP A 232 -17.85 9.37 3.29
CA ASP A 232 -16.60 8.88 3.88
C ASP A 232 -16.04 7.78 2.97
N LEU A 233 -14.81 7.99 2.50
CA LEU A 233 -14.09 6.97 1.76
C LEU A 233 -13.45 6.02 2.78
N PHE A 234 -13.90 4.80 2.89
CA PHE A 234 -13.36 3.75 3.78
C PHE A 234 -13.67 3.91 5.26
#